data_ec20642348dbd5599cc94af7af391369
#
_entry.id   ec20642348dbd5599cc94af7af391369
#
_cell.length_a   1.000
_cell.length_b   1.000
_cell.length_c   1.000
_cell.angle_alpha   90.00
_cell.angle_beta   90.00
_cell.angle_gamma   90.00
#
_symmetry.space_group_name_H-M   'P 1'
#
loop_
_entity.id
_entity.type
_entity.pdbx_description
1 polymer ?
#
loop_
_entity_poly.entity_id
_entity_poly.type
_entity_poly.pdbx_seq_one_letter_code
_entity_poly.pdbx_strand_id
1 'polypeptide(L)'
;PMRSSAASDVYKRQADGGTAIEFWSKLIKKVKISNPEAYVSLIGNDLFSNDNKTLINNISVHSNSYQNYSSFLCGGSFYDQLVPSEFLDFGFSATAMHWLNKKVDSLHNHTHVLASDNKEAFEDFQKQALLDWNQILFMRSKELKVGGKLLTVNLSRDSHNRYLGNNGGKTLNVHDQIHNIWHELLEEGLITSADYKKGTIQNFYKSPEEFLSPLNNKNSESYKNGLRLIEERTVYVDCPCLLYTSPS
;
A
#
# COMPACT_ATOMS: atom_id res chain seq x y z
N PRO A 1 -11.42 16.66 20.46
CA PRO A 1 -10.89 15.96 19.29
C PRO A 1 -10.32 14.63 19.73
N MET A 2 -11.16 13.59 19.71
CA MET A 2 -10.65 12.24 19.92
C MET A 2 -9.76 11.89 18.73
N ARG A 3 -8.47 11.77 18.99
CA ARG A 3 -7.55 11.16 18.07
C ARG A 3 -7.88 9.67 18.04
N SER A 4 -8.31 9.13 16.90
CA SER A 4 -8.44 7.69 16.74
C SER A 4 -7.05 7.07 16.77
N SER A 5 -6.58 6.72 17.96
CA SER A 5 -5.23 6.21 18.17
C SER A 5 -4.95 4.90 17.44
N ALA A 6 -5.97 4.06 17.29
CA ALA A 6 -5.81 2.74 16.66
C ALA A 6 -5.57 2.79 15.14
N ALA A 7 -6.31 3.62 14.39
CA ALA A 7 -6.12 3.76 12.95
C ALA A 7 -4.81 4.51 12.63
N SER A 8 -4.45 5.50 13.47
CA SER A 8 -3.20 6.24 13.33
C SER A 8 -1.97 5.37 13.66
N ASP A 9 -2.08 4.43 14.60
CA ASP A 9 -0.97 3.55 14.96
C ASP A 9 -0.73 2.45 13.91
N VAL A 10 -1.78 1.91 13.29
CA VAL A 10 -1.64 0.98 12.16
C VAL A 10 -1.01 1.69 10.96
N TYR A 11 -1.41 2.92 10.69
CA TYR A 11 -0.86 3.73 9.60
C TYR A 11 0.60 4.12 9.86
N LYS A 12 0.95 4.52 11.09
CA LYS A 12 2.33 4.83 11.50
C LYS A 12 3.26 3.62 11.39
N ARG A 13 2.78 2.41 11.70
CA ARG A 13 3.59 1.18 11.62
C ARG A 13 3.91 0.76 10.17
N GLN A 14 3.08 1.12 9.21
CA GLN A 14 3.31 0.82 7.79
C GLN A 14 4.21 1.86 7.12
N ALA A 15 4.16 3.10 7.58
CA ALA A 15 4.92 4.22 7.05
C ALA A 15 6.30 4.42 7.70
N ASP A 16 6.54 3.82 8.87
CA ASP A 16 7.78 4.00 9.64
C ASP A 16 8.96 3.14 9.15
N GLY A 17 8.74 2.29 8.15
CA GLY A 17 9.77 1.39 7.60
C GLY A 17 10.16 0.22 8.50
N GLY A 18 9.63 0.14 9.73
CA GLY A 18 10.01 -0.87 10.74
C GLY A 18 9.77 -2.30 10.27
N THR A 19 8.65 -2.57 9.63
CA THR A 19 8.30 -3.89 9.09
C THR A 19 9.17 -4.32 7.92
N ALA A 20 9.84 -3.39 7.25
CA ALA A 20 10.72 -3.67 6.10
C ALA A 20 12.20 -3.83 6.48
N ILE A 21 12.60 -3.59 7.74
CA ILE A 21 14.00 -3.64 8.20
C ILE A 21 14.62 -5.00 7.88
N GLU A 22 13.94 -6.09 8.21
CA GLU A 22 14.45 -7.44 7.97
C GLU A 22 14.64 -7.74 6.48
N PHE A 23 13.69 -7.30 5.65
CA PHE A 23 13.79 -7.43 4.19
C PHE A 23 15.02 -6.67 3.67
N TRP A 24 15.20 -5.41 4.07
CA TRP A 24 16.34 -4.61 3.65
C TRP A 24 17.66 -5.18 4.16
N SER A 25 17.71 -5.66 5.41
CA SER A 25 18.90 -6.33 5.96
C SER A 25 19.34 -7.51 5.11
N LYS A 26 18.39 -8.37 4.72
CA LYS A 26 18.66 -9.53 3.87
C LYS A 26 19.13 -9.13 2.47
N LEU A 27 18.50 -8.12 1.88
CA LEU A 27 18.86 -7.64 0.54
C LEU A 27 20.25 -7.00 0.53
N ILE A 28 20.53 -6.08 1.46
CA ILE A 28 21.82 -5.41 1.59
C ILE A 28 22.93 -6.45 1.82
N LYS A 29 22.70 -7.41 2.70
CA LYS A 29 23.66 -8.51 2.94
C LYS A 29 23.98 -9.27 1.64
N LYS A 30 22.97 -9.59 0.82
CA LYS A 30 23.18 -10.26 -0.48
C LYS A 30 24.00 -9.39 -1.43
N VAL A 31 23.71 -8.10 -1.53
CA VAL A 31 24.47 -7.17 -2.36
C VAL A 31 25.94 -7.14 -1.90
N LYS A 32 26.20 -7.02 -0.60
CA LYS A 32 27.54 -6.96 -0.02
C LYS A 32 28.32 -8.26 -0.15
N ILE A 33 27.67 -9.42 -0.14
CA ILE A 33 28.31 -10.71 -0.43
C ILE A 33 28.75 -10.76 -1.89
N SER A 34 27.94 -10.29 -2.82
CA SER A 34 28.24 -10.30 -4.26
C SER A 34 29.26 -9.23 -4.64
N ASN A 35 29.24 -8.09 -3.98
CA ASN A 35 30.17 -6.98 -4.19
C ASN A 35 30.39 -6.23 -2.86
N PRO A 36 31.45 -6.56 -2.10
CA PRO A 36 31.75 -5.95 -0.80
C PRO A 36 31.92 -4.42 -0.88
N GLU A 37 32.44 -3.91 -1.99
CA GLU A 37 32.71 -2.48 -2.21
C GLU A 37 31.49 -1.70 -2.74
N ALA A 38 30.38 -2.38 -3.02
CA ALA A 38 29.18 -1.70 -3.52
C ALA A 38 28.72 -0.62 -2.54
N TYR A 39 28.47 0.59 -3.02
CA TYR A 39 27.81 1.62 -2.23
C TYR A 39 26.30 1.43 -2.28
N VAL A 40 25.65 1.35 -1.14
CA VAL A 40 24.21 1.19 -1.01
C VAL A 40 23.59 2.49 -0.52
N SER A 41 22.69 3.05 -1.30
CA SER A 41 21.86 4.19 -0.93
C SER A 41 20.42 3.71 -0.73
N LEU A 42 19.92 3.74 0.51
CA LEU A 42 18.52 3.40 0.80
C LEU A 42 17.70 4.68 0.94
N ILE A 43 16.65 4.80 0.13
CA ILE A 43 15.77 5.97 0.13
C ILE A 43 14.41 5.56 0.69
N GLY A 44 14.06 6.12 1.85
CA GLY A 44 12.70 6.03 2.40
C GLY A 44 11.81 7.11 1.80
N ASN A 45 10.61 6.75 1.38
CA ASN A 45 9.62 7.69 0.90
C ASN A 45 8.35 7.65 1.75
N ASP A 46 7.89 8.82 2.15
CA ASP A 46 6.56 9.03 2.73
C ASP A 46 6.09 10.48 2.49
N LEU A 47 4.83 10.76 2.82
CA LEU A 47 4.32 12.12 2.75
C LEU A 47 5.03 13.03 3.76
N PHE A 48 5.20 14.30 3.42
CA PHE A 48 5.80 15.30 4.32
C PHE A 48 5.06 15.43 5.66
N SER A 49 3.75 15.14 5.68
CA SER A 49 2.90 15.22 6.87
C SER A 49 3.10 14.06 7.85
N ASN A 50 3.80 13.00 7.45
CA ASN A 50 3.98 11.79 8.25
C ASN A 50 5.21 11.88 9.19
N ASP A 51 5.37 10.89 10.07
CA ASP A 51 6.49 10.82 11.00
C ASP A 51 7.79 10.37 10.31
N ASN A 52 8.36 11.28 9.55
CA ASN A 52 9.59 11.04 8.81
C ASN A 52 10.81 10.82 9.74
N LYS A 53 10.74 11.24 11.02
CA LYS A 53 11.80 10.98 11.99
C LYS A 53 11.92 9.51 12.32
N THR A 54 10.80 8.84 12.54
CA THR A 54 10.79 7.38 12.77
C THR A 54 11.25 6.62 11.53
N LEU A 55 10.81 7.02 10.35
CA LEU A 55 11.23 6.40 9.11
C LEU A 55 12.75 6.50 8.90
N ILE A 56 13.37 7.69 9.04
CA ILE A 56 14.82 7.81 8.85
C ILE A 56 15.59 7.02 9.91
N ASN A 57 15.14 6.99 11.15
CA ASN A 57 15.78 6.21 12.20
C ASN A 57 15.79 4.72 11.84
N ASN A 58 14.65 4.18 11.39
CA ASN A 58 14.53 2.77 11.03
C ASN A 58 15.38 2.37 9.82
N ILE A 59 15.43 3.18 8.77
CA ILE A 59 16.28 2.86 7.62
C ILE A 59 17.76 3.11 7.87
N SER A 60 18.10 3.95 8.87
CA SER A 60 19.48 4.25 9.22
C SER A 60 20.14 3.18 10.11
N VAL A 61 19.40 2.20 10.64
CA VAL A 61 19.98 1.12 11.47
C VAL A 61 21.10 0.34 10.77
N HIS A 62 21.07 0.33 9.45
CA HIS A 62 22.08 -0.36 8.64
C HIS A 62 23.40 0.40 8.53
N SER A 63 23.43 1.72 8.81
CA SER A 63 24.63 2.54 8.69
C SER A 63 25.74 2.11 9.64
N ASN A 64 25.39 1.55 10.81
CA ASN A 64 26.35 1.05 11.77
C ASN A 64 26.90 -0.36 11.42
N SER A 65 26.26 -1.05 10.48
CA SER A 65 26.57 -2.45 10.14
C SER A 65 27.33 -2.58 8.84
N TYR A 66 27.31 -1.57 7.99
CA TYR A 66 27.91 -1.62 6.65
C TYR A 66 28.70 -0.36 6.34
N GLN A 67 29.95 -0.54 5.91
CA GLN A 67 30.69 0.51 5.21
C GLN A 67 30.05 0.74 3.83
N ASN A 68 30.25 1.92 3.26
CA ASN A 68 29.65 2.29 1.97
C ASN A 68 28.11 2.16 1.97
N TYR A 69 27.46 2.77 2.98
CA TYR A 69 26.01 2.83 3.11
C TYR A 69 25.56 4.26 3.47
N SER A 70 24.47 4.70 2.87
CA SER A 70 23.76 5.92 3.26
C SER A 70 22.25 5.73 3.19
N SER A 71 21.54 6.45 4.05
CA SER A 71 20.08 6.52 4.04
C SER A 71 19.62 7.95 3.76
N PHE A 72 18.56 8.07 3.00
CA PHE A 72 17.96 9.34 2.60
C PHE A 72 16.45 9.30 2.81
N LEU A 73 15.83 10.46 2.98
CA LEU A 73 14.40 10.64 2.91
C LEU A 73 14.01 11.39 1.65
N CYS A 74 12.98 10.89 0.97
CA CYS A 74 12.28 11.59 -0.08
C CYS A 74 10.86 11.86 0.39
N GLY A 75 10.51 13.12 0.66
CA GLY A 75 9.15 13.52 0.96
C GLY A 75 8.35 13.68 -0.33
N GLY A 76 7.16 13.09 -0.37
CA GLY A 76 6.28 13.22 -1.53
C GLY A 76 5.32 12.07 -1.70
N SER A 77 4.35 12.27 -2.58
CA SER A 77 3.35 11.28 -2.91
C SER A 77 3.91 10.24 -3.87
N PHE A 78 3.68 8.96 -3.62
CA PHE A 78 4.07 7.89 -4.55
C PHE A 78 3.31 7.91 -5.90
N TYR A 79 2.34 8.79 -6.05
CA TYR A 79 1.70 9.07 -7.35
C TYR A 79 2.54 9.95 -8.24
N ASP A 80 3.51 10.68 -7.67
CA ASP A 80 4.41 11.57 -8.39
C ASP A 80 5.76 10.90 -8.64
N GLN A 81 6.59 11.52 -9.48
CA GLN A 81 7.97 11.13 -9.62
C GLN A 81 8.76 11.59 -8.39
N LEU A 82 9.39 10.64 -7.70
CA LEU A 82 10.05 10.86 -6.41
C LEU A 82 11.54 11.11 -6.54
N VAL A 83 12.16 10.51 -7.56
CA VAL A 83 13.60 10.59 -7.80
C VAL A 83 13.84 10.86 -9.30
N PRO A 84 15.04 11.28 -9.70
CA PRO A 84 15.37 11.45 -11.12
C PRO A 84 15.10 10.19 -11.95
N SER A 85 14.92 10.40 -13.26
CA SER A 85 14.77 9.28 -14.20
C SER A 85 16.03 8.41 -14.20
N GLU A 86 15.84 7.10 -14.38
CA GLU A 86 16.94 6.11 -14.43
C GLU A 86 17.88 6.16 -13.21
N PHE A 87 17.30 6.40 -12.03
CA PHE A 87 18.05 6.54 -10.79
C PHE A 87 18.06 5.28 -9.93
N LEU A 88 16.94 4.53 -9.90
CA LEU A 88 16.75 3.38 -9.01
C LEU A 88 17.22 2.06 -9.63
N ASP A 89 18.04 1.31 -8.90
CA ASP A 89 18.35 -0.07 -9.22
C ASP A 89 17.24 -1.02 -8.74
N PHE A 90 16.56 -0.66 -7.63
CA PHE A 90 15.50 -1.46 -7.03
C PHE A 90 14.47 -0.58 -6.31
N GLY A 91 13.20 -0.81 -6.59
CA GLY A 91 12.07 -0.22 -5.88
C GLY A 91 11.30 -1.27 -5.07
N PHE A 92 10.85 -0.91 -3.87
CA PHE A 92 10.03 -1.76 -3.02
C PHE A 92 8.86 -0.99 -2.41
N SER A 93 7.67 -1.59 -2.46
CA SER A 93 6.50 -1.10 -1.75
C SER A 93 5.69 -2.26 -1.20
N ALA A 94 5.22 -2.13 0.05
CA ALA A 94 4.34 -3.11 0.66
C ALA A 94 3.10 -2.44 1.27
N THR A 95 1.93 -2.97 0.96
CA THR A 95 0.62 -2.63 1.56
C THR A 95 0.25 -1.13 1.57
N ALA A 96 0.75 -0.36 0.59
CA ALA A 96 0.49 1.08 0.50
C ALA A 96 -0.37 1.48 -0.71
N MET A 97 -0.27 0.77 -1.84
CA MET A 97 -0.80 1.23 -3.14
C MET A 97 -2.27 0.85 -3.39
N HIS A 98 -3.06 0.71 -2.33
CA HIS A 98 -4.50 0.50 -2.38
C HIS A 98 -5.30 1.77 -2.00
N TRP A 99 -4.66 2.78 -1.44
CA TRP A 99 -5.27 4.08 -1.19
C TRP A 99 -5.50 4.82 -2.50
N LEU A 100 -6.58 5.62 -2.57
CA LEU A 100 -6.90 6.39 -3.76
C LEU A 100 -6.27 7.79 -3.70
N ASN A 101 -5.78 8.26 -4.85
CA ASN A 101 -5.23 9.60 -5.01
C ASN A 101 -6.31 10.68 -4.94
N LYS A 102 -7.48 10.37 -5.48
CA LYS A 102 -8.63 11.30 -5.50
C LYS A 102 -9.79 10.69 -4.74
N LYS A 103 -10.48 11.56 -4.01
CA LYS A 103 -11.70 11.19 -3.31
C LYS A 103 -12.78 10.77 -4.31
N VAL A 104 -13.47 9.68 -4.01
CA VAL A 104 -14.64 9.19 -4.71
C VAL A 104 -15.84 9.34 -3.77
N ASP A 105 -16.86 10.07 -4.21
CA ASP A 105 -18.00 10.48 -3.38
C ASP A 105 -19.29 9.71 -3.66
N SER A 106 -19.26 8.67 -4.52
CA SER A 106 -20.46 7.91 -4.92
C SER A 106 -20.95 6.90 -3.89
N LEU A 107 -20.16 6.60 -2.85
CA LEU A 107 -20.53 5.65 -1.79
C LEU A 107 -21.25 6.37 -0.63
N HIS A 108 -22.52 6.00 -0.41
CA HIS A 108 -23.37 6.65 0.60
C HIS A 108 -24.00 5.69 1.60
N ASN A 109 -23.98 4.39 1.32
CA ASN A 109 -24.67 3.37 2.10
C ASN A 109 -23.72 2.49 2.92
N HIS A 110 -22.42 2.72 2.84
CA HIS A 110 -21.41 1.95 3.59
C HIS A 110 -20.11 2.76 3.75
N THR A 111 -19.28 2.38 4.71
CA THR A 111 -17.97 3.01 4.90
C THR A 111 -16.88 2.44 3.98
N HIS A 112 -17.11 1.27 3.37
CA HIS A 112 -16.14 0.62 2.48
C HIS A 112 -16.81 0.03 1.25
N VAL A 113 -16.32 0.39 0.05
CA VAL A 113 -16.98 0.07 -1.22
C VAL A 113 -17.08 -1.44 -1.51
N LEU A 114 -16.07 -2.24 -1.13
CA LEU A 114 -16.11 -3.69 -1.38
C LEU A 114 -17.09 -4.44 -0.46
N ALA A 115 -17.54 -3.85 0.63
CA ALA A 115 -18.55 -4.38 1.52
C ALA A 115 -19.97 -3.86 1.19
N SER A 116 -20.07 -2.91 0.27
CA SER A 116 -21.33 -2.34 -0.21
C SER A 116 -21.89 -3.12 -1.39
N ASP A 117 -23.21 -3.09 -1.54
CA ASP A 117 -23.94 -3.58 -2.71
C ASP A 117 -24.13 -2.52 -3.81
N ASN A 118 -23.60 -1.32 -3.61
CA ASN A 118 -23.68 -0.19 -4.55
C ASN A 118 -22.73 -0.41 -5.74
N LYS A 119 -23.28 -0.88 -6.87
CA LYS A 119 -22.53 -1.16 -8.08
C LYS A 119 -21.92 0.07 -8.73
N GLU A 120 -22.64 1.20 -8.74
CA GLU A 120 -22.13 2.46 -9.30
C GLU A 120 -20.91 2.95 -8.51
N ALA A 121 -21.00 2.95 -7.18
CA ALA A 121 -19.87 3.27 -6.34
C ALA A 121 -18.68 2.32 -6.57
N PHE A 122 -18.94 1.01 -6.71
CA PHE A 122 -17.91 0.04 -7.02
C PHE A 122 -17.17 0.37 -8.33
N GLU A 123 -17.90 0.70 -9.40
CA GLU A 123 -17.34 1.05 -10.70
C GLU A 123 -16.50 2.34 -10.62
N ASP A 124 -16.97 3.35 -9.91
CA ASP A 124 -16.23 4.59 -9.71
C ASP A 124 -14.93 4.40 -8.94
N PHE A 125 -14.97 3.63 -7.83
CA PHE A 125 -13.77 3.31 -7.06
C PHE A 125 -12.79 2.46 -7.85
N GLN A 126 -13.27 1.46 -8.60
CA GLN A 126 -12.47 0.64 -9.48
C GLN A 126 -11.78 1.47 -10.55
N LYS A 127 -12.52 2.34 -11.22
CA LYS A 127 -11.98 3.24 -12.24
C LYS A 127 -10.88 4.14 -11.68
N GLN A 128 -11.12 4.76 -10.53
CA GLN A 128 -10.10 5.60 -9.88
C GLN A 128 -8.87 4.77 -9.49
N ALA A 129 -9.07 3.59 -8.90
CA ALA A 129 -7.99 2.70 -8.50
C ALA A 129 -7.12 2.22 -9.68
N LEU A 130 -7.74 1.99 -10.84
CA LEU A 130 -7.01 1.62 -12.07
C LEU A 130 -6.23 2.79 -12.65
N LEU A 131 -6.79 4.01 -12.63
CA LEU A 131 -6.07 5.23 -13.03
C LEU A 131 -4.85 5.45 -12.13
N ASP A 132 -5.04 5.33 -10.82
CA ASP A 132 -4.00 5.47 -9.82
C ASP A 132 -2.87 4.45 -10.01
N TRP A 133 -3.22 3.19 -10.24
CA TRP A 133 -2.24 2.13 -10.45
C TRP A 133 -1.43 2.33 -11.74
N ASN A 134 -2.09 2.75 -12.82
CA ASN A 134 -1.38 3.12 -14.05
C ASN A 134 -0.40 4.27 -13.82
N GLN A 135 -0.81 5.30 -13.08
CA GLN A 135 0.03 6.45 -12.74
C GLN A 135 1.25 6.02 -11.89
N ILE A 136 1.04 5.21 -10.86
CA ILE A 136 2.12 4.70 -10.02
C ILE A 136 3.15 3.94 -10.86
N LEU A 137 2.70 2.98 -11.66
CA LEU A 137 3.59 2.18 -12.51
C LEU A 137 4.35 3.03 -13.53
N PHE A 138 3.69 4.03 -14.10
CA PHE A 138 4.33 4.95 -15.04
C PHE A 138 5.44 5.77 -14.36
N MET A 139 5.21 6.31 -13.16
CA MET A 139 6.24 7.05 -12.45
C MET A 139 7.40 6.14 -12.04
N ARG A 140 7.13 4.95 -11.55
CA ARG A 140 8.17 3.97 -11.21
C ARG A 140 8.95 3.52 -12.44
N SER A 141 8.29 3.38 -13.60
CA SER A 141 8.99 3.00 -14.85
C SER A 141 10.00 4.06 -15.32
N LYS A 142 9.75 5.34 -15.01
CA LYS A 142 10.71 6.42 -15.30
C LYS A 142 11.92 6.38 -14.37
N GLU A 143 11.68 6.10 -13.10
CA GLU A 143 12.71 6.16 -12.05
C GLU A 143 13.66 4.99 -12.07
N LEU A 144 13.21 3.83 -12.56
CA LEU A 144 14.05 2.65 -12.66
C LEU A 144 15.07 2.77 -13.77
N LYS A 145 16.31 2.38 -13.49
CA LYS A 145 17.33 2.14 -14.51
C LYS A 145 16.93 1.00 -15.43
N VAL A 146 17.55 0.93 -16.59
CA VAL A 146 17.46 -0.26 -17.46
C VAL A 146 17.97 -1.48 -16.68
N GLY A 147 17.15 -2.51 -16.60
CA GLY A 147 17.43 -3.71 -15.77
C GLY A 147 17.06 -3.58 -14.29
N GLY A 148 16.69 -2.37 -13.84
CA GLY A 148 16.17 -2.13 -12.50
C GLY A 148 14.88 -2.90 -12.24
N LYS A 149 14.57 -3.21 -10.97
CA LYS A 149 13.44 -4.04 -10.58
C LYS A 149 12.52 -3.32 -9.61
N LEU A 150 11.22 -3.54 -9.77
CA LEU A 150 10.19 -3.08 -8.84
C LEU A 150 9.51 -4.31 -8.20
N LEU A 151 9.52 -4.37 -6.88
CA LEU A 151 8.74 -5.34 -6.11
C LEU A 151 7.60 -4.61 -5.41
N THR A 152 6.37 -5.02 -5.67
CA THR A 152 5.20 -4.51 -4.95
C THR A 152 4.45 -5.64 -4.28
N VAL A 153 4.13 -5.47 -3.00
CA VAL A 153 3.27 -6.36 -2.24
C VAL A 153 1.98 -5.60 -1.94
N ASN A 154 0.86 -6.08 -2.44
CA ASN A 154 -0.39 -5.35 -2.37
C ASN A 154 -1.48 -6.18 -1.71
N LEU A 155 -2.38 -5.52 -0.99
CA LEU A 155 -3.63 -6.11 -0.57
C LEU A 155 -4.52 -6.29 -1.82
N SER A 156 -5.01 -7.51 -2.02
CA SER A 156 -5.78 -7.90 -3.20
C SER A 156 -7.10 -8.54 -2.78
N ARG A 157 -8.10 -8.48 -3.64
CA ARG A 157 -9.24 -9.40 -3.60
C ARG A 157 -8.97 -10.59 -4.51
N ASP A 158 -9.41 -11.77 -4.10
CA ASP A 158 -9.26 -12.98 -4.90
C ASP A 158 -10.46 -13.22 -5.84
N SER A 159 -10.42 -14.31 -6.60
CA SER A 159 -11.47 -14.73 -7.53
C SER A 159 -12.83 -15.02 -6.86
N HIS A 160 -12.86 -15.22 -5.54
CA HIS A 160 -14.06 -15.38 -4.74
C HIS A 160 -14.48 -14.07 -4.02
N ASN A 161 -13.89 -12.95 -4.42
CA ASN A 161 -14.09 -11.64 -3.80
C ASN A 161 -13.77 -11.61 -2.30
N ARG A 162 -12.83 -12.46 -1.84
CA ARG A 162 -12.28 -12.39 -0.49
C ARG A 162 -11.15 -11.35 -0.47
N TYR A 163 -11.09 -10.57 0.58
CA TYR A 163 -10.13 -9.48 0.76
C TYR A 163 -9.84 -9.25 2.24
N LEU A 164 -8.94 -8.34 2.56
CA LEU A 164 -8.62 -8.01 3.96
C LEU A 164 -9.88 -7.70 4.76
N GLY A 165 -10.11 -8.49 5.81
CA GLY A 165 -11.28 -8.37 6.68
C GLY A 165 -12.53 -9.11 6.17
N ASN A 166 -12.48 -9.73 4.99
CA ASN A 166 -13.55 -10.59 4.46
C ASN A 166 -12.98 -11.89 3.90
N ASN A 167 -13.12 -12.97 4.63
CA ASN A 167 -12.65 -14.31 4.24
C ASN A 167 -13.73 -15.18 3.57
N GLY A 168 -14.89 -14.60 3.24
CA GLY A 168 -16.03 -15.32 2.67
C GLY A 168 -16.86 -16.10 3.69
N GLY A 169 -16.61 -15.92 4.99
CA GLY A 169 -17.40 -16.52 6.06
C GLY A 169 -18.80 -15.92 6.19
N LYS A 170 -19.65 -16.59 6.97
CA LYS A 170 -21.04 -16.14 7.26
C LYS A 170 -21.11 -15.02 8.33
N THR A 171 -20.01 -14.73 9.00
CA THR A 171 -19.92 -13.66 9.99
C THR A 171 -19.68 -12.32 9.33
N LEU A 172 -20.10 -11.23 9.97
CA LEU A 172 -19.81 -9.87 9.52
C LEU A 172 -18.30 -9.70 9.30
N ASN A 173 -17.91 -9.15 8.17
CA ASN A 173 -16.53 -8.78 7.94
C ASN A 173 -16.14 -7.53 8.74
N VAL A 174 -14.85 -7.23 8.83
CA VAL A 174 -14.37 -6.09 9.63
C VAL A 174 -14.93 -4.75 9.13
N HIS A 175 -15.18 -4.61 7.83
CA HIS A 175 -15.72 -3.37 7.26
C HIS A 175 -17.19 -3.19 7.60
N ASP A 176 -17.99 -4.28 7.67
CA ASP A 176 -19.37 -4.23 8.16
C ASP A 176 -19.40 -3.81 9.63
N GLN A 177 -18.49 -4.34 10.45
CA GLN A 177 -18.40 -3.97 11.87
C GLN A 177 -18.03 -2.48 12.04
N ILE A 178 -17.05 -1.98 11.29
CA ILE A 178 -16.70 -0.56 11.30
C ILE A 178 -17.90 0.29 10.85
N HIS A 179 -18.61 -0.13 9.81
CA HIS A 179 -19.79 0.56 9.31
C HIS A 179 -20.89 0.61 10.37
N ASN A 180 -21.19 -0.51 11.02
CA ASN A 180 -22.22 -0.58 12.06
C ASN A 180 -21.90 0.36 13.22
N ILE A 181 -20.67 0.33 13.74
CA ILE A 181 -20.22 1.25 14.80
C ILE A 181 -20.33 2.70 14.33
N TRP A 182 -19.96 3.02 13.09
CA TRP A 182 -20.04 4.36 12.55
C TRP A 182 -21.49 4.84 12.42
N HIS A 183 -22.41 3.92 12.10
CA HIS A 183 -23.85 4.18 12.04
C HIS A 183 -24.46 4.39 13.44
N GLU A 184 -24.07 3.56 14.42
CA GLU A 184 -24.48 3.71 15.82
C GLU A 184 -24.10 5.08 16.38
N LEU A 185 -22.88 5.58 16.09
CA LEU A 185 -22.45 6.91 16.50
C LEU A 185 -23.33 8.03 15.90
N LEU A 186 -23.84 7.85 14.69
CA LEU A 186 -24.80 8.78 14.08
C LEU A 186 -26.17 8.73 14.79
N GLU A 187 -26.69 7.52 15.07
CA GLU A 187 -27.97 7.33 15.75
C GLU A 187 -27.95 7.89 17.17
N GLU A 188 -26.82 7.77 17.87
CA GLU A 188 -26.59 8.33 19.20
C GLU A 188 -26.35 9.85 19.19
N GLY A 189 -26.26 10.45 18.00
CA GLY A 189 -25.99 11.90 17.84
C GLY A 189 -24.57 12.33 18.21
N LEU A 190 -23.62 11.37 18.33
CA LEU A 190 -22.21 11.65 18.63
C LEU A 190 -21.44 12.17 17.42
N ILE A 191 -21.93 11.92 16.22
CA ILE A 191 -21.43 12.49 14.96
C ILE A 191 -22.59 13.08 14.15
N THR A 192 -22.29 14.05 13.31
CA THR A 192 -23.28 14.65 12.42
C THR A 192 -23.46 13.82 11.14
N SER A 193 -24.59 14.02 10.42
CA SER A 193 -24.77 13.43 9.08
C SER A 193 -23.68 13.86 8.09
N ALA A 194 -23.09 15.04 8.26
CA ALA A 194 -21.97 15.49 7.45
C ALA A 194 -20.69 14.72 7.76
N ASP A 195 -20.44 14.38 9.03
CA ASP A 195 -19.30 13.56 9.46
C ASP A 195 -19.49 12.11 9.01
N TYR A 196 -20.72 11.58 9.13
CA TYR A 196 -21.04 10.24 8.65
C TYR A 196 -20.69 10.07 7.16
N LYS A 197 -21.06 11.00 6.31
CA LYS A 197 -20.72 10.99 4.87
C LYS A 197 -19.22 11.08 4.59
N LYS A 198 -18.43 11.62 5.52
CA LYS A 198 -16.95 11.67 5.40
C LYS A 198 -16.28 10.37 5.83
N GLY A 199 -17.01 9.45 6.47
CA GLY A 199 -16.47 8.19 6.98
C GLY A 199 -16.12 7.16 5.91
N THR A 200 -16.30 7.47 4.62
CA THR A 200 -15.93 6.56 3.53
C THR A 200 -14.41 6.35 3.46
N ILE A 201 -14.00 5.11 3.53
CA ILE A 201 -12.59 4.70 3.42
C ILE A 201 -12.19 4.76 1.95
N GLN A 202 -11.27 5.66 1.62
CA GLN A 202 -10.84 5.95 0.25
C GLN A 202 -9.76 4.98 -0.23
N ASN A 203 -10.09 3.69 -0.24
CA ASN A 203 -9.20 2.65 -0.77
C ASN A 203 -9.96 1.64 -1.65
N PHE A 204 -9.21 0.85 -2.42
CA PHE A 204 -9.77 -0.21 -3.25
C PHE A 204 -8.78 -1.36 -3.38
N TYR A 205 -9.18 -2.58 -3.04
CA TYR A 205 -8.37 -3.78 -3.23
C TYR A 205 -8.61 -4.33 -4.63
N LYS A 206 -7.61 -4.15 -5.50
CA LYS A 206 -7.62 -4.64 -6.88
C LYS A 206 -7.53 -6.17 -6.91
N SER A 207 -8.09 -6.79 -7.95
CA SER A 207 -7.83 -8.21 -8.23
C SER A 207 -6.44 -8.39 -8.87
N PRO A 208 -5.90 -9.64 -8.92
CA PRO A 208 -4.66 -9.91 -9.65
C PRO A 208 -4.72 -9.44 -11.12
N GLU A 209 -5.83 -9.66 -11.81
CA GLU A 209 -6.02 -9.25 -13.20
C GLU A 209 -5.96 -7.73 -13.35
N GLU A 210 -6.54 -6.98 -12.40
CA GLU A 210 -6.49 -5.52 -12.38
C GLU A 210 -5.08 -5.00 -12.15
N PHE A 211 -4.29 -5.66 -11.28
CA PHE A 211 -2.87 -5.33 -11.10
C PHE A 211 -2.04 -5.61 -12.35
N LEU A 212 -2.32 -6.69 -13.07
CA LEU A 212 -1.58 -7.10 -14.25
C LEU A 212 -1.98 -6.33 -15.52
N SER A 213 -3.18 -5.77 -15.55
CA SER A 213 -3.74 -5.10 -16.73
C SER A 213 -2.80 -4.07 -17.38
N PRO A 214 -2.16 -3.13 -16.64
CA PRO A 214 -1.23 -2.18 -17.25
C PRO A 214 0.05 -2.81 -17.80
N LEU A 215 0.50 -3.92 -17.21
CA LEU A 215 1.73 -4.60 -17.60
C LEU A 215 1.54 -5.49 -18.82
N ASN A 216 0.31 -5.96 -19.05
CA ASN A 216 -0.09 -6.76 -20.21
C ASN A 216 -0.56 -5.89 -21.39
N ASN A 217 -0.93 -4.64 -21.14
CA ASN A 217 -1.39 -3.71 -22.17
C ASN A 217 -0.21 -2.98 -22.83
N LYS A 218 0.11 -3.34 -24.07
CA LYS A 218 1.17 -2.72 -24.86
C LYS A 218 0.99 -1.21 -25.09
N ASN A 219 -0.24 -0.70 -24.94
CA ASN A 219 -0.54 0.72 -25.09
C ASN A 219 -0.42 1.51 -23.79
N SER A 220 -0.22 0.85 -22.64
CA SER A 220 0.00 1.55 -21.37
C SER A 220 1.33 2.31 -21.39
N GLU A 221 1.37 3.46 -20.71
CA GLU A 221 2.59 4.28 -20.66
C GLU A 221 3.75 3.56 -19.94
N SER A 222 3.45 2.79 -18.90
CA SER A 222 4.45 1.98 -18.20
C SER A 222 5.06 0.91 -19.11
N TYR A 223 4.24 0.24 -19.95
CA TYR A 223 4.72 -0.75 -20.92
C TYR A 223 5.57 -0.10 -22.00
N LYS A 224 5.13 1.03 -22.58
CA LYS A 224 5.89 1.80 -23.58
C LYS A 224 7.23 2.28 -23.01
N ASN A 225 7.26 2.63 -21.72
CA ASN A 225 8.48 3.04 -21.02
C ASN A 225 9.37 1.86 -20.56
N GLY A 226 9.10 0.64 -21.02
CA GLY A 226 9.96 -0.52 -20.84
C GLY A 226 9.66 -1.40 -19.62
N LEU A 227 8.68 -1.07 -18.78
CA LEU A 227 8.33 -1.90 -17.63
C LEU A 227 7.70 -3.23 -18.10
N ARG A 228 8.18 -4.34 -17.54
CA ARG A 228 7.72 -5.69 -17.89
C ARG A 228 7.49 -6.50 -16.62
N LEU A 229 6.43 -7.32 -16.63
CA LEU A 229 6.19 -8.29 -15.58
C LEU A 229 7.27 -9.39 -15.64
N ILE A 230 7.88 -9.67 -14.51
CA ILE A 230 8.81 -10.79 -14.34
C ILE A 230 8.11 -11.95 -13.65
N GLU A 231 7.38 -11.66 -12.59
CA GLU A 231 6.71 -12.67 -11.77
C GLU A 231 5.50 -12.06 -11.05
N GLU A 232 4.47 -12.86 -10.86
CA GLU A 232 3.30 -12.57 -10.04
C GLU A 232 3.01 -13.77 -9.14
N ARG A 233 2.61 -13.49 -7.90
CA ARG A 233 2.16 -14.51 -6.94
C ARG A 233 1.04 -13.95 -6.09
N THR A 234 -0.02 -14.73 -5.92
CA THR A 234 -1.03 -14.50 -4.90
C THR A 234 -0.72 -15.39 -3.69
N VAL A 235 -0.63 -14.78 -2.52
CA VAL A 235 -0.40 -15.48 -1.26
C VAL A 235 -1.50 -15.15 -0.27
N TYR A 236 -1.86 -16.13 0.56
CA TYR A 236 -2.79 -15.95 1.67
C TYR A 236 -1.97 -15.83 2.95
N VAL A 237 -2.31 -14.84 3.75
CA VAL A 237 -1.69 -14.62 5.06
C VAL A 237 -2.73 -14.86 6.12
N ASP A 238 -2.48 -15.84 6.98
CA ASP A 238 -3.34 -16.13 8.11
C ASP A 238 -3.36 -14.96 9.10
N CYS A 239 -4.50 -14.75 9.75
CA CYS A 239 -4.59 -13.75 10.80
C CYS A 239 -3.68 -14.18 11.98
N PRO A 240 -2.74 -13.35 12.41
CA PRO A 240 -1.88 -13.68 13.56
C PRO A 240 -2.67 -14.02 14.84
N CYS A 241 -3.88 -13.48 15.00
CA CYS A 241 -4.72 -13.81 16.14
C CYS A 241 -5.14 -15.29 16.18
N LEU A 242 -5.19 -16.00 15.06
CA LEU A 242 -5.45 -17.44 15.03
C LEU A 242 -4.31 -18.26 15.65
N LEU A 243 -3.09 -17.73 15.68
CA LEU A 243 -1.94 -18.38 16.31
C LEU A 243 -2.02 -18.34 17.85
N TYR A 244 -2.78 -17.39 18.42
CA TYR A 244 -2.91 -17.22 19.87
C TYR A 244 -4.21 -17.79 20.43
N THR A 245 -5.15 -18.23 19.57
CA THR A 245 -6.46 -18.77 19.97
C THR A 245 -6.60 -20.26 19.72
N SER A 246 -5.59 -20.95 19.23
CA SER A 246 -5.58 -22.40 19.15
C SER A 246 -5.52 -22.97 20.57
N PRO A 247 -6.54 -23.74 21.07
CA PRO A 247 -6.40 -24.43 22.33
C PRO A 247 -5.25 -25.43 22.23
N SER A 248 -4.32 -25.32 23.17
CA SER A 248 -3.24 -26.29 23.39
C SER A 248 -3.78 -27.66 23.76
#